data_34d7dc752223aceb6f553d149c9fcf29
#
_entry.id   34d7dc752223aceb6f553d149c9fcf29
#
_cell.length_a   1.000
_cell.length_b   1.000
_cell.length_c   1.000
_cell.angle_alpha   90.00
_cell.angle_beta   90.00
_cell.angle_gamma   90.00
#
_symmetry.space_group_name_H-M   'P 1'
#
loop_
_entity.id
_entity.type
_entity.pdbx_description
1 polymer ?
#
loop_
_entity_poly.entity_id
_entity_poly.type
_entity_poly.pdbx_seq_one_letter_code
_entity_poly.pdbx_strand_id
1 'polypeptide(L)'
;MVVIGAGVAGMAAAIRLALQGYEVSVFEKNNYPGGKLSAFQLGDYSFDAGPSLFTAPQLIADLFSEAKVPMEDFFSYKKVAVACHYFYQDGTQITAYTDKEKFAAELALKTNEAPEQVNAYLKNAAAAYQNIATIFLNYSLHHWSTLIKAPILKALATLKGPYLFSSLNKYNERKFKSDKLVQLFNRFATYNGSNPYKAPAMISLISHLEQNEGVFYPKGGMISITNALYQLSLKLGVSYTFGASVEQILHSGKVLIGVVVDQQHIAADIVMSNMDVYYTYQHLLKDPIKAKKIKQQERSSSALIFYWGIAKSFPQLDLHNIFFSADYKAEFEAIFKTAVPFDDPTIYVNITSKLEPGIHAPVGKENWFVMINVPANSGQDWEERVAFYKTVIIQKLSKQLGENIAPLIEVEEVLTPVTIESKTLSYMGSLYGTSSNTKMAAFMRHPNFNKRINGLYFVGGTVHPGGGIPLCLSSAKIAAQLIKEANNIN
;
A
#
# COMPACT_ATOMS: atom_id res chain seq x y z
N MET A 1 18.53 -4.87 20.05
CA MET A 1 17.48 -4.00 19.45
C MET A 1 16.14 -4.69 19.44
N VAL A 2 15.05 -3.93 19.56
CA VAL A 2 13.68 -4.46 19.47
C VAL A 2 12.93 -3.84 18.31
N VAL A 3 12.26 -4.68 17.51
CA VAL A 3 11.31 -4.27 16.47
C VAL A 3 9.90 -4.67 16.89
N ILE A 4 8.97 -3.73 16.91
CA ILE A 4 7.57 -3.92 17.29
C ILE A 4 6.74 -4.13 16.02
N GLY A 5 6.27 -5.36 15.79
CA GLY A 5 5.45 -5.76 14.67
C GLY A 5 6.23 -6.33 13.47
N ALA A 6 5.87 -7.55 13.07
CA ALA A 6 6.45 -8.30 11.96
C ALA A 6 5.78 -8.01 10.59
N GLY A 7 5.28 -6.79 10.36
CA GLY A 7 4.83 -6.36 9.04
C GLY A 7 6.01 -6.18 8.08
N VAL A 8 5.73 -5.98 6.79
CA VAL A 8 6.76 -5.84 5.72
C VAL A 8 7.86 -4.84 6.08
N ALA A 9 7.50 -3.66 6.61
CA ALA A 9 8.49 -2.66 6.99
C ALA A 9 9.29 -3.08 8.23
N GLY A 10 8.67 -3.75 9.21
CA GLY A 10 9.34 -4.27 10.39
C GLY A 10 10.38 -5.33 10.04
N MET A 11 10.01 -6.30 9.19
CA MET A 11 10.93 -7.34 8.71
C MET A 11 12.08 -6.74 7.88
N ALA A 12 11.79 -5.82 6.95
CA ALA A 12 12.80 -5.15 6.14
C ALA A 12 13.76 -4.30 6.99
N ALA A 13 13.27 -3.71 8.07
CA ALA A 13 14.10 -2.99 9.02
C ALA A 13 14.97 -3.96 9.83
N ALA A 14 14.39 -5.06 10.34
CA ALA A 14 15.13 -6.09 11.09
C ALA A 14 16.28 -6.68 10.25
N ILE A 15 16.03 -6.98 8.97
CA ILE A 15 17.07 -7.42 8.02
C ILE A 15 18.23 -6.41 7.96
N ARG A 16 17.93 -5.12 7.74
CA ARG A 16 18.97 -4.10 7.62
C ARG A 16 19.73 -3.85 8.91
N LEU A 17 19.07 -3.97 10.04
CA LEU A 17 19.70 -3.84 11.36
C LEU A 17 20.61 -5.03 11.64
N ALA A 18 20.19 -6.25 11.33
CA ALA A 18 21.03 -7.45 11.45
C ALA A 18 22.27 -7.33 10.55
N LEU A 19 22.12 -6.82 9.32
CA LEU A 19 23.25 -6.55 8.41
C LEU A 19 24.23 -5.47 8.94
N GLN A 20 23.75 -4.60 9.82
CA GLN A 20 24.62 -3.63 10.53
C GLN A 20 25.28 -4.21 11.79
N GLY A 21 25.07 -5.50 12.07
CA GLY A 21 25.69 -6.20 13.20
C GLY A 21 24.92 -6.13 14.51
N TYR A 22 23.67 -5.69 14.48
CA TYR A 22 22.85 -5.68 15.70
C TYR A 22 22.18 -7.03 15.95
N GLU A 23 22.07 -7.41 17.22
CA GLU A 23 21.15 -8.44 17.66
C GLU A 23 19.71 -7.89 17.64
N VAL A 24 18.82 -8.52 16.88
CA VAL A 24 17.47 -8.01 16.62
C VAL A 24 16.43 -9.01 17.05
N SER A 25 15.53 -8.57 17.95
CA SER A 25 14.34 -9.32 18.38
C SER A 25 13.07 -8.62 17.89
N VAL A 26 12.19 -9.37 17.23
CA VAL A 26 10.90 -8.90 16.71
C VAL A 26 9.78 -9.48 17.53
N PHE A 27 8.90 -8.62 18.06
CA PHE A 27 7.69 -9.03 18.77
C PHE A 27 6.46 -8.73 17.91
N GLU A 28 5.64 -9.75 17.66
CA GLU A 28 4.42 -9.67 16.86
C GLU A 28 3.22 -10.20 17.65
N LYS A 29 2.15 -9.41 17.69
CA LYS A 29 0.90 -9.78 18.39
C LYS A 29 0.16 -10.96 17.76
N ASN A 30 0.24 -11.10 16.44
CA ASN A 30 -0.38 -12.20 15.71
C ASN A 30 0.53 -13.44 15.74
N ASN A 31 -0.05 -14.61 15.45
CA ASN A 31 0.71 -15.86 15.36
C ASN A 31 1.40 -16.07 14.00
N TYR A 32 1.47 -15.02 13.17
CA TYR A 32 2.06 -15.06 11.83
C TYR A 32 2.71 -13.73 11.44
N PRO A 33 3.72 -13.72 10.57
CA PRO A 33 4.34 -12.52 10.04
C PRO A 33 3.53 -11.90 8.90
N GLY A 34 3.88 -10.68 8.49
CA GLY A 34 3.37 -9.99 7.29
C GLY A 34 2.38 -8.88 7.60
N GLY A 35 1.69 -8.94 8.74
CA GLY A 35 0.67 -7.94 9.09
C GLY A 35 -0.45 -7.89 8.04
N LYS A 36 -0.55 -6.79 7.28
CA LYS A 36 -1.53 -6.66 6.18
C LYS A 36 -1.23 -7.57 4.98
N LEU A 37 0.01 -7.99 4.78
CA LEU A 37 0.44 -8.87 3.70
C LEU A 37 0.44 -10.31 4.20
N SER A 38 -0.73 -10.85 4.44
CA SER A 38 -1.00 -12.22 4.88
C SER A 38 -1.88 -12.96 3.87
N ALA A 39 -2.10 -14.23 4.09
CA ALA A 39 -3.00 -15.06 3.28
C ALA A 39 -3.80 -16.01 4.18
N PHE A 40 -4.88 -16.55 3.63
CA PHE A 40 -5.69 -17.56 4.32
C PHE A 40 -6.36 -18.51 3.32
N GLN A 41 -6.78 -19.66 3.84
CA GLN A 41 -7.52 -20.66 3.10
C GLN A 41 -9.01 -20.59 3.46
N LEU A 42 -9.89 -20.72 2.46
CA LEU A 42 -11.33 -20.79 2.65
C LEU A 42 -11.91 -21.89 1.74
N GLY A 43 -12.20 -23.06 2.31
CA GLY A 43 -12.49 -24.26 1.54
C GLY A 43 -11.31 -24.62 0.64
N ASP A 44 -11.58 -24.84 -0.64
CA ASP A 44 -10.56 -25.18 -1.65
C ASP A 44 -9.92 -23.94 -2.29
N TYR A 45 -10.18 -22.74 -1.76
CA TYR A 45 -9.67 -21.48 -2.29
C TYR A 45 -8.65 -20.85 -1.34
N SER A 46 -7.59 -20.28 -1.90
CA SER A 46 -6.64 -19.46 -1.14
C SER A 46 -6.69 -18.00 -1.58
N PHE A 47 -6.50 -17.10 -0.62
CA PHE A 47 -6.59 -15.67 -0.84
C PHE A 47 -5.43 -14.94 -0.19
N ASP A 48 -4.82 -14.00 -0.93
CA ASP A 48 -4.03 -12.93 -0.33
C ASP A 48 -4.98 -11.99 0.42
N ALA A 49 -4.70 -11.71 1.70
CA ALA A 49 -5.64 -11.02 2.59
C ALA A 49 -5.53 -9.48 2.53
N GLY A 50 -4.60 -8.94 1.76
CA GLY A 50 -4.34 -7.49 1.77
C GLY A 50 -3.88 -6.93 0.42
N PRO A 51 -2.70 -6.30 0.35
CA PRO A 51 -2.19 -5.74 -0.91
C PRO A 51 -2.12 -6.78 -2.02
N SER A 52 -2.68 -6.45 -3.18
CA SER A 52 -2.79 -7.36 -4.33
C SER A 52 -1.96 -6.92 -5.54
N LEU A 53 -1.38 -5.71 -5.51
CA LEU A 53 -0.58 -5.18 -6.61
C LEU A 53 0.91 -5.18 -6.24
N PHE A 54 1.74 -5.76 -7.10
CA PHE A 54 3.19 -5.79 -6.95
C PHE A 54 3.88 -4.95 -8.01
N THR A 55 4.58 -3.90 -7.55
CA THR A 55 5.42 -3.00 -8.34
C THR A 55 6.77 -2.82 -7.66
N ALA A 56 7.76 -2.30 -8.38
CA ALA A 56 9.10 -2.01 -7.85
C ALA A 56 9.79 -3.22 -7.18
N PRO A 57 9.88 -4.39 -7.84
CA PRO A 57 10.46 -5.61 -7.27
C PRO A 57 11.93 -5.44 -6.87
N GLN A 58 12.65 -4.49 -7.46
CA GLN A 58 14.04 -4.17 -7.12
C GLN A 58 14.22 -3.81 -5.63
N LEU A 59 13.19 -3.28 -4.96
CA LEU A 59 13.29 -2.96 -3.53
C LEU A 59 13.40 -4.21 -2.64
N ILE A 60 12.87 -5.34 -3.10
CA ILE A 60 13.07 -6.64 -2.45
C ILE A 60 14.42 -7.21 -2.86
N ALA A 61 14.76 -7.17 -4.15
CA ALA A 61 16.05 -7.63 -4.66
C ALA A 61 17.23 -6.92 -3.97
N ASP A 62 17.10 -5.61 -3.68
CA ASP A 62 18.09 -4.84 -2.93
C ASP A 62 18.38 -5.46 -1.55
N LEU A 63 17.36 -5.94 -0.82
CA LEU A 63 17.55 -6.56 0.50
C LEU A 63 18.38 -7.85 0.40
N PHE A 64 18.10 -8.69 -0.59
CA PHE A 64 18.85 -9.91 -0.83
C PHE A 64 20.28 -9.61 -1.28
N SER A 65 20.47 -8.61 -2.14
CA SER A 65 21.78 -8.13 -2.58
C SER A 65 22.60 -7.56 -1.42
N GLU A 66 21.98 -6.71 -0.55
CA GLU A 66 22.60 -6.20 0.66
C GLU A 66 23.04 -7.34 1.60
N ALA A 67 22.25 -8.42 1.67
CA ALA A 67 22.54 -9.62 2.47
C ALA A 67 23.52 -10.58 1.81
N LYS A 68 23.89 -10.38 0.54
CA LYS A 68 24.71 -11.31 -0.27
C LYS A 68 24.11 -12.72 -0.33
N VAL A 69 22.79 -12.80 -0.43
CA VAL A 69 22.01 -14.05 -0.53
C VAL A 69 21.31 -14.08 -1.90
N PRO A 70 21.38 -15.18 -2.66
CA PRO A 70 20.63 -15.33 -3.90
C PRO A 70 19.13 -15.21 -3.63
N MET A 71 18.45 -14.27 -4.29
CA MET A 71 17.00 -14.05 -4.09
C MET A 71 16.18 -15.21 -4.66
N GLU A 72 16.62 -15.81 -5.74
CA GLU A 72 15.95 -16.89 -6.47
C GLU A 72 15.70 -18.13 -5.63
N ASP A 73 16.48 -18.35 -4.57
CA ASP A 73 16.30 -19.46 -3.62
C ASP A 73 15.06 -19.25 -2.71
N PHE A 74 14.57 -18.01 -2.61
CA PHE A 74 13.51 -17.61 -1.67
C PHE A 74 12.29 -17.01 -2.35
N PHE A 75 12.51 -16.32 -3.48
CA PHE A 75 11.47 -15.49 -4.09
C PHE A 75 11.67 -15.38 -5.60
N SER A 76 10.60 -15.59 -6.34
CA SER A 76 10.57 -15.37 -7.77
C SER A 76 9.28 -14.65 -8.20
N TYR A 77 9.36 -13.91 -9.28
CA TYR A 77 8.23 -13.17 -9.83
C TYR A 77 8.32 -13.09 -11.35
N LYS A 78 7.18 -12.79 -12.00
CA LYS A 78 7.13 -12.55 -13.44
C LYS A 78 6.47 -11.20 -13.73
N LYS A 79 6.90 -10.52 -14.77
CA LYS A 79 6.21 -9.35 -15.31
C LYS A 79 4.96 -9.83 -16.03
N VAL A 80 3.80 -9.18 -15.75
CA VAL A 80 2.55 -9.51 -16.44
C VAL A 80 2.44 -8.71 -17.74
N ALA A 81 1.78 -9.27 -18.75
CA ALA A 81 1.58 -8.60 -20.03
C ALA A 81 0.48 -7.53 -19.96
N VAL A 82 -0.51 -7.76 -19.12
CA VAL A 82 -1.65 -6.87 -18.87
C VAL A 82 -1.57 -6.39 -17.44
N ALA A 83 -1.43 -5.07 -17.26
CA ALA A 83 -1.41 -4.44 -15.95
C ALA A 83 -2.81 -4.40 -15.32
N CYS A 84 -3.85 -4.14 -16.13
CA CYS A 84 -5.23 -4.07 -15.66
C CYS A 84 -6.22 -4.04 -16.83
N HIS A 85 -7.39 -4.65 -16.65
CA HIS A 85 -8.57 -4.40 -17.48
C HIS A 85 -9.47 -3.35 -16.82
N TYR A 86 -9.91 -2.37 -17.60
CA TYR A 86 -10.82 -1.32 -17.17
C TYR A 86 -12.15 -1.44 -17.88
N PHE A 87 -13.23 -1.47 -17.11
CA PHE A 87 -14.60 -1.58 -17.58
C PHE A 87 -15.37 -0.31 -17.22
N TYR A 88 -15.95 0.34 -18.22
CA TYR A 88 -16.78 1.53 -18.06
C TYR A 88 -18.26 1.17 -18.23
N GLN A 89 -19.16 1.97 -17.68
CA GLN A 89 -20.59 1.67 -17.70
C GLN A 89 -21.21 1.69 -19.10
N ASP A 90 -20.65 2.44 -20.03
CA ASP A 90 -21.09 2.50 -21.44
C ASP A 90 -20.62 1.29 -22.28
N GLY A 91 -20.02 0.28 -21.65
CA GLY A 91 -19.49 -0.91 -22.31
C GLY A 91 -18.08 -0.75 -22.87
N THR A 92 -17.47 0.43 -22.74
CA THR A 92 -16.06 0.60 -23.14
C THR A 92 -15.16 -0.24 -22.23
N GLN A 93 -14.28 -1.02 -22.87
CA GLN A 93 -13.24 -1.78 -22.18
C GLN A 93 -11.88 -1.32 -22.67
N ILE A 94 -10.96 -1.07 -21.72
CA ILE A 94 -9.58 -0.67 -21.99
C ILE A 94 -8.65 -1.68 -21.35
N THR A 95 -7.72 -2.22 -22.13
CA THR A 95 -6.64 -3.09 -21.63
C THR A 95 -5.38 -2.28 -21.44
N ALA A 96 -4.96 -2.14 -20.18
CA ALA A 96 -3.67 -1.52 -19.87
C ALA A 96 -2.56 -2.54 -20.04
N TYR A 97 -1.96 -2.58 -21.22
CA TYR A 97 -0.77 -3.37 -21.47
C TYR A 97 0.44 -2.80 -20.76
N THR A 98 1.36 -3.67 -20.30
CA THR A 98 2.67 -3.23 -19.76
C THR A 98 3.65 -2.86 -20.88
N ASP A 99 3.31 -3.15 -22.11
CA ASP A 99 3.95 -2.62 -23.33
C ASP A 99 3.37 -1.24 -23.63
N LYS A 100 4.22 -0.21 -23.64
CA LYS A 100 3.80 1.20 -23.77
C LYS A 100 3.18 1.53 -25.11
N GLU A 101 3.69 0.93 -26.19
CA GLU A 101 3.21 1.20 -27.55
C GLU A 101 1.83 0.57 -27.73
N LYS A 102 1.65 -0.66 -27.26
CA LYS A 102 0.35 -1.33 -27.24
C LYS A 102 -0.66 -0.57 -26.39
N PHE A 103 -0.24 -0.09 -25.21
CA PHE A 103 -1.12 0.67 -24.32
C PHE A 103 -1.54 2.00 -24.96
N ALA A 104 -0.61 2.76 -25.55
CA ALA A 104 -0.93 4.02 -26.22
C ALA A 104 -1.87 3.80 -27.43
N ALA A 105 -1.66 2.73 -28.21
CA ALA A 105 -2.53 2.35 -29.30
C ALA A 105 -3.94 1.94 -28.82
N GLU A 106 -4.04 1.16 -27.76
CA GLU A 106 -5.32 0.78 -27.13
C GLU A 106 -6.10 2.01 -26.68
N LEU A 107 -5.43 2.94 -25.99
CA LEU A 107 -6.06 4.18 -25.55
C LEU A 107 -6.53 5.06 -26.70
N ALA A 108 -5.75 5.18 -27.78
CA ALA A 108 -6.15 5.91 -28.97
C ALA A 108 -7.40 5.30 -29.61
N LEU A 109 -7.43 3.98 -29.75
CA LEU A 109 -8.57 3.26 -30.32
C LEU A 109 -9.85 3.42 -29.49
N LYS A 110 -9.74 3.39 -28.16
CA LYS A 110 -10.88 3.37 -27.25
C LYS A 110 -11.38 4.76 -26.82
N THR A 111 -10.53 5.79 -26.92
CA THR A 111 -10.83 7.12 -26.35
C THR A 111 -10.62 8.29 -27.32
N ASN A 112 -10.18 8.03 -28.55
CA ASN A 112 -9.81 9.05 -29.54
C ASN A 112 -8.71 10.01 -29.07
N GLU A 113 -7.90 9.62 -28.07
CA GLU A 113 -6.76 10.41 -27.60
C GLU A 113 -5.53 10.09 -28.45
N ALA A 114 -4.72 11.11 -28.77
CA ALA A 114 -3.52 10.89 -29.57
C ALA A 114 -2.48 10.06 -28.78
N PRO A 115 -1.88 9.00 -29.38
CA PRO A 115 -0.86 8.18 -28.72
C PRO A 115 0.32 9.00 -28.20
N GLU A 116 0.70 10.06 -28.92
CA GLU A 116 1.79 10.97 -28.54
C GLU A 116 1.51 11.68 -27.22
N GLN A 117 0.23 12.00 -26.94
CA GLN A 117 -0.18 12.66 -25.70
C GLN A 117 -0.01 11.71 -24.51
N VAL A 118 -0.39 10.44 -24.66
CA VAL A 118 -0.22 9.40 -23.64
C VAL A 118 1.28 9.15 -23.39
N ASN A 119 2.06 9.00 -24.46
CA ASN A 119 3.50 8.79 -24.36
C ASN A 119 4.21 9.99 -23.70
N ALA A 120 3.80 11.22 -24.03
CA ALA A 120 4.32 12.42 -23.39
C ALA A 120 3.99 12.48 -21.89
N TYR A 121 2.77 12.07 -21.50
CA TYR A 121 2.36 11.99 -20.09
C TYR A 121 3.23 10.98 -19.34
N LEU A 122 3.40 9.78 -19.85
CA LEU A 122 4.21 8.71 -19.22
C LEU A 122 5.71 9.08 -19.16
N LYS A 123 6.24 9.73 -20.21
CA LYS A 123 7.62 10.25 -20.25
C LYS A 123 7.83 11.33 -19.17
N ASN A 124 6.87 12.24 -19.01
CA ASN A 124 6.94 13.26 -17.96
C ASN A 124 6.85 12.65 -16.56
N ALA A 125 6.01 11.62 -16.35
CA ALA A 125 5.93 10.90 -15.09
C ALA A 125 7.26 10.20 -14.76
N ALA A 126 7.91 9.56 -15.75
CA ALA A 126 9.23 8.94 -15.58
C ALA A 126 10.30 9.95 -15.18
N ALA A 127 10.41 11.07 -15.92
CA ALA A 127 11.39 12.11 -15.62
C ALA A 127 11.19 12.73 -14.22
N ALA A 128 9.94 12.97 -13.85
CA ALA A 128 9.61 13.48 -12.53
C ALA A 128 9.87 12.45 -11.43
N TYR A 129 9.59 11.17 -11.67
CA TYR A 129 9.90 10.09 -10.73
C TYR A 129 11.40 10.01 -10.45
N GLN A 130 12.24 9.98 -11.47
CA GLN A 130 13.71 9.94 -11.32
C GLN A 130 14.26 11.11 -10.51
N ASN A 131 13.69 12.30 -10.66
CA ASN A 131 14.17 13.51 -9.98
C ASN A 131 13.61 13.68 -8.55
N ILE A 132 12.36 13.27 -8.30
CA ILE A 132 11.63 13.59 -7.07
C ILE A 132 11.50 12.36 -6.18
N ALA A 133 11.06 11.21 -6.75
CA ALA A 133 10.78 10.03 -5.97
C ALA A 133 12.04 9.46 -5.32
N THR A 134 13.18 9.52 -6.02
CA THR A 134 14.48 9.07 -5.50
C THR A 134 14.83 9.74 -4.18
N ILE A 135 14.51 11.03 -4.04
CA ILE A 135 14.76 11.76 -2.79
C ILE A 135 13.75 11.38 -1.73
N PHE A 136 12.47 11.39 -2.10
CA PHE A 136 11.38 11.08 -1.20
C PHE A 136 11.47 9.64 -0.64
N LEU A 137 11.98 8.71 -1.45
CA LEU A 137 12.11 7.30 -1.12
C LEU A 137 13.41 6.94 -0.38
N ASN A 138 14.44 7.78 -0.46
CA ASN A 138 15.76 7.45 0.12
C ASN A 138 16.17 8.33 1.29
N TYR A 139 15.45 9.44 1.58
CA TYR A 139 15.85 10.38 2.63
C TYR A 139 14.69 10.78 3.53
N SER A 140 14.97 10.94 4.82
CA SER A 140 14.01 11.57 5.74
C SER A 140 13.98 13.08 5.51
N LEU A 141 12.84 13.61 5.04
CA LEU A 141 12.64 15.04 4.84
C LEU A 141 12.54 15.85 6.15
N HIS A 142 12.55 15.18 7.30
CA HIS A 142 12.40 15.78 8.62
C HIS A 142 13.74 16.04 9.33
N HIS A 143 14.85 15.69 8.69
CA HIS A 143 16.20 15.90 9.23
C HIS A 143 16.90 17.05 8.51
N TRP A 144 17.42 18.02 9.26
CA TRP A 144 18.04 19.24 8.70
C TRP A 144 19.19 18.93 7.74
N SER A 145 20.06 17.99 8.11
CA SER A 145 21.19 17.57 7.27
C SER A 145 20.77 17.02 5.91
N THR A 146 19.52 16.53 5.83
CA THR A 146 18.95 16.04 4.57
C THR A 146 18.66 17.17 3.61
N LEU A 147 18.10 18.31 4.10
CA LEU A 147 17.65 19.42 3.26
C LEU A 147 18.80 20.14 2.52
N ILE A 148 20.01 20.04 3.03
CA ILE A 148 21.22 20.65 2.43
C ILE A 148 21.98 19.70 1.49
N LYS A 149 21.55 18.44 1.36
CA LYS A 149 22.20 17.47 0.44
C LYS A 149 21.96 17.91 -1.02
N ALA A 150 23.03 17.89 -1.84
CA ALA A 150 22.98 18.33 -3.23
C ALA A 150 21.87 17.70 -4.10
N PRO A 151 21.55 16.38 -3.97
CA PRO A 151 20.45 15.78 -4.72
C PRO A 151 19.11 16.44 -4.41
N ILE A 152 18.87 16.85 -3.15
CA ILE A 152 17.61 17.48 -2.73
C ILE A 152 17.47 18.89 -3.29
N LEU A 153 18.53 19.67 -3.24
CA LEU A 153 18.55 21.02 -3.84
C LEU A 153 18.29 20.94 -5.34
N LYS A 154 18.89 19.96 -6.04
CA LYS A 154 18.66 19.73 -7.46
C LYS A 154 17.20 19.35 -7.75
N ALA A 155 16.60 18.49 -6.95
CA ALA A 155 15.21 18.08 -7.16
C ALA A 155 14.22 19.21 -6.85
N LEU A 156 14.45 19.98 -5.79
CA LEU A 156 13.63 21.16 -5.51
C LEU A 156 13.67 22.16 -6.66
N ALA A 157 14.83 22.34 -7.30
CA ALA A 157 14.99 23.19 -8.48
C ALA A 157 14.26 22.65 -9.74
N THR A 158 14.04 21.31 -9.82
CA THR A 158 13.35 20.66 -10.94
C THR A 158 11.84 20.50 -10.72
N LEU A 159 11.35 20.75 -9.50
CA LEU A 159 9.93 20.69 -9.15
C LEU A 159 9.14 21.76 -9.92
N LYS A 160 8.38 21.30 -10.92
CA LYS A 160 7.48 22.19 -11.67
C LYS A 160 6.25 22.55 -10.84
N GLY A 161 5.87 23.84 -10.83
CA GLY A 161 4.72 24.35 -10.09
C GLY A 161 3.42 23.52 -10.20
N PRO A 162 3.02 23.04 -11.40
CA PRO A 162 1.82 22.21 -11.56
C PRO A 162 1.76 20.97 -10.68
N TYR A 163 2.90 20.32 -10.38
CA TYR A 163 2.94 19.13 -9.51
C TYR A 163 2.60 19.44 -8.06
N LEU A 164 2.92 20.65 -7.60
CA LEU A 164 2.68 21.08 -6.21
C LEU A 164 1.34 21.78 -6.01
N PHE A 165 0.89 22.55 -7.02
CA PHE A 165 -0.22 23.50 -6.85
C PHE A 165 -1.52 23.05 -7.51
N SER A 166 -1.50 22.00 -8.35
CA SER A 166 -2.71 21.43 -8.95
C SER A 166 -3.14 20.15 -8.22
N SER A 167 -4.45 19.85 -8.20
CA SER A 167 -4.89 18.50 -7.87
C SER A 167 -4.58 17.54 -9.01
N LEU A 168 -4.53 16.22 -8.71
CA LEU A 168 -4.33 15.20 -9.72
C LEU A 168 -5.38 15.30 -10.83
N ASN A 169 -6.65 15.45 -10.47
CA ASN A 169 -7.74 15.60 -11.45
C ASN A 169 -7.50 16.80 -12.39
N LYS A 170 -7.26 18.00 -11.84
CA LYS A 170 -7.00 19.18 -12.68
C LYS A 170 -5.76 19.04 -13.56
N TYR A 171 -4.76 18.30 -13.10
CA TYR A 171 -3.58 18.00 -13.89
C TYR A 171 -3.94 17.07 -15.07
N ASN A 172 -4.73 16.03 -14.81
CA ASN A 172 -5.15 15.06 -15.85
C ASN A 172 -6.12 15.70 -16.86
N GLU A 173 -7.08 16.54 -16.44
CA GLU A 173 -7.97 17.30 -17.32
C GLU A 173 -7.21 18.23 -18.29
N ARG A 174 -6.05 18.75 -17.89
CA ARG A 174 -5.19 19.55 -18.79
C ARG A 174 -4.37 18.71 -19.73
N LYS A 175 -4.26 17.41 -19.48
CA LYS A 175 -3.44 16.48 -20.29
C LYS A 175 -4.28 15.67 -21.28
N PHE A 176 -5.51 15.36 -20.95
CA PHE A 176 -6.37 14.49 -21.71
C PHE A 176 -7.70 15.18 -22.00
N LYS A 177 -8.24 14.94 -23.19
CA LYS A 177 -9.57 15.37 -23.61
C LYS A 177 -10.64 14.36 -23.23
N SER A 178 -10.26 13.09 -23.14
CA SER A 178 -11.15 12.00 -22.79
C SER A 178 -11.36 11.92 -21.28
N ASP A 179 -12.62 12.03 -20.84
CA ASP A 179 -12.99 11.87 -19.42
C ASP A 179 -12.64 10.46 -18.91
N LYS A 180 -12.68 9.44 -19.78
CA LYS A 180 -12.28 8.08 -19.44
C LYS A 180 -10.78 8.01 -19.07
N LEU A 181 -9.91 8.72 -19.82
CA LEU A 181 -8.50 8.79 -19.45
C LEU A 181 -8.26 9.62 -18.20
N VAL A 182 -8.98 10.72 -18.02
CA VAL A 182 -8.91 11.49 -16.77
C VAL A 182 -9.26 10.59 -15.58
N GLN A 183 -10.34 9.81 -15.67
CA GLN A 183 -10.76 8.87 -14.63
C GLN A 183 -9.71 7.76 -14.41
N LEU A 184 -9.20 7.15 -15.49
CA LEU A 184 -8.17 6.13 -15.43
C LEU A 184 -6.92 6.63 -14.69
N PHE A 185 -6.42 7.82 -15.04
CA PHE A 185 -5.24 8.38 -14.39
C PHE A 185 -5.53 8.98 -12.99
N ASN A 186 -6.77 9.37 -12.71
CA ASN A 186 -7.22 9.76 -11.37
C ASN A 186 -7.19 8.59 -10.38
N ARG A 187 -7.39 7.35 -10.87
CA ARG A 187 -7.32 6.13 -10.07
C ARG A 187 -6.01 6.01 -9.28
N PHE A 188 -4.90 6.54 -9.80
CA PHE A 188 -3.62 6.46 -9.08
C PHE A 188 -3.63 7.13 -7.70
N ALA A 189 -4.61 8.00 -7.40
CA ALA A 189 -4.79 8.52 -6.04
C ALA A 189 -5.20 7.44 -5.01
N THR A 190 -5.85 6.36 -5.44
CA THR A 190 -6.26 5.27 -4.55
C THR A 190 -5.09 4.43 -4.05
N TYR A 191 -3.91 4.49 -4.72
CA TYR A 191 -2.68 3.80 -4.29
C TYR A 191 -2.15 4.27 -2.94
N ASN A 192 -2.55 5.44 -2.50
CA ASN A 192 -2.29 5.94 -1.16
C ASN A 192 -3.56 6.37 -0.42
N GLY A 193 -4.71 5.86 -0.87
CA GLY A 193 -6.01 6.08 -0.25
C GLY A 193 -6.44 7.53 -0.22
N SER A 194 -6.20 8.28 -1.30
CA SER A 194 -6.48 9.72 -1.39
C SER A 194 -7.51 10.05 -2.46
N ASN A 195 -8.08 11.24 -2.33
CA ASN A 195 -9.08 11.80 -3.24
C ASN A 195 -8.37 12.51 -4.42
N PRO A 196 -8.52 12.09 -5.69
CA PRO A 196 -7.85 12.69 -6.84
C PRO A 196 -8.22 14.15 -7.08
N TYR A 197 -9.38 14.59 -6.61
CA TYR A 197 -9.85 15.97 -6.73
C TYR A 197 -9.19 16.92 -5.71
N LYS A 198 -8.54 16.37 -4.66
CA LYS A 198 -7.83 17.11 -3.61
C LYS A 198 -6.34 16.84 -3.60
N ALA A 199 -5.95 15.58 -3.77
CA ALA A 199 -4.56 15.13 -3.71
C ALA A 199 -3.68 15.82 -4.76
N PRO A 200 -2.41 16.16 -4.46
CA PRO A 200 -1.54 16.90 -5.38
C PRO A 200 -1.22 16.08 -6.64
N ALA A 201 -1.04 16.78 -7.74
CA ALA A 201 -0.72 16.18 -9.05
C ALA A 201 0.57 15.35 -9.05
N MET A 202 1.42 15.51 -8.04
CA MET A 202 2.62 14.69 -7.86
C MET A 202 2.29 13.19 -7.73
N ILE A 203 1.09 12.81 -7.32
CA ILE A 203 0.64 11.40 -7.30
C ILE A 203 0.65 10.78 -8.70
N SER A 204 0.57 11.59 -9.78
CA SER A 204 0.72 11.10 -11.15
C SER A 204 2.03 10.33 -11.40
N LEU A 205 3.05 10.53 -10.55
CA LEU A 205 4.31 9.77 -10.61
C LEU A 205 4.12 8.27 -10.40
N ILE A 206 3.05 7.85 -9.72
CA ILE A 206 2.73 6.43 -9.49
C ILE A 206 2.46 5.72 -10.82
N SER A 207 1.93 6.43 -11.84
CA SER A 207 1.74 5.86 -13.17
C SER A 207 3.04 5.38 -13.81
N HIS A 208 4.19 5.95 -13.43
CA HIS A 208 5.50 5.48 -13.86
C HIS A 208 5.79 4.04 -13.41
N LEU A 209 5.49 3.72 -12.15
CA LEU A 209 5.73 2.38 -11.60
C LEU A 209 4.90 1.33 -12.34
N GLU A 210 3.63 1.61 -12.63
CA GLU A 210 2.74 0.66 -13.30
C GLU A 210 2.99 0.59 -14.81
N GLN A 211 3.08 1.74 -15.48
CA GLN A 211 3.07 1.79 -16.94
C GLN A 211 4.47 1.81 -17.56
N ASN A 212 5.48 2.31 -16.85
CA ASN A 212 6.86 2.35 -17.37
C ASN A 212 7.71 1.19 -16.87
N GLU A 213 7.63 0.84 -15.59
CA GLU A 213 8.38 -0.27 -15.00
C GLU A 213 7.61 -1.58 -15.16
N GLY A 214 6.31 -1.54 -14.93
CA GLY A 214 5.37 -2.65 -15.11
C GLY A 214 4.75 -3.15 -13.82
N VAL A 215 3.80 -4.05 -14.00
CA VAL A 215 3.18 -4.82 -12.93
C VAL A 215 3.77 -6.21 -12.92
N PHE A 216 3.98 -6.73 -11.74
CA PHE A 216 4.60 -8.04 -11.53
C PHE A 216 3.67 -8.93 -10.71
N TYR A 217 3.85 -10.22 -10.85
CA TYR A 217 3.16 -11.23 -10.06
C TYR A 217 4.19 -12.10 -9.34
N PRO A 218 4.21 -12.13 -8.01
CA PRO A 218 5.06 -13.02 -7.24
C PRO A 218 4.50 -14.45 -7.32
N LYS A 219 5.37 -15.42 -7.62
CA LYS A 219 4.97 -16.84 -7.67
C LYS A 219 4.49 -17.29 -6.30
N GLY A 220 3.31 -17.91 -6.26
CA GLY A 220 2.64 -18.31 -5.01
C GLY A 220 1.84 -17.20 -4.35
N GLY A 221 1.54 -16.09 -5.06
CA GLY A 221 0.75 -14.96 -4.54
C GLY A 221 1.58 -13.94 -3.76
N MET A 222 0.91 -12.91 -3.29
CA MET A 222 1.55 -11.80 -2.57
C MET A 222 2.16 -12.21 -1.23
N ILE A 223 1.64 -13.28 -0.61
CA ILE A 223 2.20 -13.84 0.62
C ILE A 223 3.65 -14.29 0.49
N SER A 224 4.10 -14.64 -0.72
CA SER A 224 5.47 -15.07 -0.97
C SER A 224 6.50 -13.97 -0.65
N ILE A 225 6.12 -12.69 -0.74
CA ILE A 225 6.95 -11.55 -0.32
C ILE A 225 7.18 -11.61 1.19
N THR A 226 6.14 -11.83 1.97
CA THR A 226 6.23 -11.99 3.43
C THR A 226 7.15 -13.15 3.78
N ASN A 227 6.93 -14.32 3.15
CA ASN A 227 7.73 -15.51 3.39
C ASN A 227 9.20 -15.29 3.05
N ALA A 228 9.50 -14.63 1.93
CA ALA A 228 10.87 -14.34 1.52
C ALA A 228 11.60 -13.40 2.52
N LEU A 229 10.93 -12.33 2.95
CA LEU A 229 11.50 -11.41 3.94
C LEU A 229 11.69 -12.09 5.30
N TYR A 230 10.74 -12.89 5.73
CA TYR A 230 10.82 -13.63 6.97
C TYR A 230 11.98 -14.63 6.96
N GLN A 231 12.09 -15.46 5.92
CA GLN A 231 13.17 -16.44 5.78
C GLN A 231 14.55 -15.77 5.68
N LEU A 232 14.67 -14.67 4.92
CA LEU A 232 15.92 -13.91 4.85
C LEU A 232 16.29 -13.36 6.24
N SER A 233 15.34 -12.84 7.00
CA SER A 233 15.61 -12.32 8.34
C SER A 233 16.06 -13.40 9.33
N LEU A 234 15.46 -14.60 9.28
CA LEU A 234 15.89 -15.76 10.07
C LEU A 234 17.32 -16.18 9.73
N LYS A 235 17.66 -16.22 8.42
CA LYS A 235 19.01 -16.55 7.95
C LYS A 235 20.06 -15.57 8.48
N LEU A 236 19.66 -14.32 8.75
CA LEU A 236 20.52 -13.27 9.33
C LEU A 236 20.52 -13.25 10.87
N GLY A 237 19.88 -14.22 11.52
CA GLY A 237 19.87 -14.35 12.98
C GLY A 237 18.82 -13.49 13.68
N VAL A 238 17.84 -12.94 12.98
CA VAL A 238 16.73 -12.21 13.63
C VAL A 238 15.84 -13.18 14.38
N SER A 239 15.55 -12.91 15.65
CA SER A 239 14.63 -13.69 16.48
C SER A 239 13.20 -13.13 16.42
N TYR A 240 12.20 -14.01 16.45
CA TYR A 240 10.77 -13.65 16.44
C TYR A 240 10.04 -14.28 17.60
N THR A 241 9.20 -13.48 18.27
CA THR A 241 8.22 -13.96 19.24
C THR A 241 6.84 -13.57 18.75
N PHE A 242 6.08 -14.57 18.29
CA PHE A 242 4.70 -14.41 17.83
C PHE A 242 3.72 -14.57 18.99
N GLY A 243 2.50 -14.03 18.86
CA GLY A 243 1.50 -14.00 19.93
C GLY A 243 1.89 -13.09 21.09
N ALA A 244 2.97 -12.30 20.94
CA ALA A 244 3.53 -11.45 21.97
C ALA A 244 3.28 -9.96 21.65
N SER A 245 2.43 -9.33 22.42
CA SER A 245 2.11 -7.91 22.25
C SER A 245 3.03 -7.05 23.10
N VAL A 246 3.69 -6.08 22.48
CA VAL A 246 4.39 -5.03 23.25
C VAL A 246 3.36 -4.13 23.91
N GLU A 247 3.46 -3.97 25.22
CA GLU A 247 2.51 -3.25 26.06
C GLU A 247 2.95 -1.80 26.34
N GLN A 248 4.26 -1.57 26.39
CA GLN A 248 4.82 -0.25 26.66
C GLN A 248 6.23 -0.10 26.12
N ILE A 249 6.59 1.11 25.68
CA ILE A 249 7.96 1.56 25.41
C ILE A 249 8.44 2.32 26.64
N LEU A 250 9.53 1.85 27.26
CA LEU A 250 10.09 2.41 28.49
C LEU A 250 11.19 3.42 28.16
N HIS A 251 11.12 4.60 28.79
CA HIS A 251 12.16 5.62 28.70
C HIS A 251 12.26 6.46 29.97
N SER A 252 13.45 7.00 30.27
CA SER A 252 13.66 7.99 31.30
C SER A 252 14.16 9.29 30.68
N GLY A 253 13.33 10.32 30.71
CA GLY A 253 13.61 11.55 30.00
C GLY A 253 13.79 11.30 28.49
N LYS A 254 15.01 11.54 27.99
CA LYS A 254 15.37 11.33 26.57
C LYS A 254 15.98 9.96 26.30
N VAL A 255 16.23 9.15 27.29
CA VAL A 255 16.94 7.87 27.16
C VAL A 255 15.92 6.73 27.06
N LEU A 256 15.99 5.96 25.98
CA LEU A 256 15.24 4.72 25.83
C LEU A 256 15.82 3.66 26.79
N ILE A 257 14.95 2.86 27.39
CA ILE A 257 15.32 1.78 28.32
C ILE A 257 15.00 0.41 27.74
N GLY A 258 13.89 0.29 26.98
CA GLY A 258 13.43 -0.96 26.40
C GLY A 258 11.93 -1.00 26.19
N VAL A 259 11.37 -2.19 26.23
CA VAL A 259 9.92 -2.44 26.08
C VAL A 259 9.41 -3.37 27.18
N VAL A 260 8.08 -3.39 27.37
CA VAL A 260 7.39 -4.38 28.20
C VAL A 260 6.65 -5.33 27.26
N VAL A 261 6.86 -6.64 27.44
CA VAL A 261 6.18 -7.73 26.75
C VAL A 261 5.81 -8.78 27.78
N ASP A 262 4.54 -9.20 27.82
CA ASP A 262 4.03 -10.16 28.80
C ASP A 262 4.45 -9.80 30.26
N GLN A 263 4.31 -8.51 30.60
CA GLN A 263 4.70 -7.91 31.89
C GLN A 263 6.21 -8.01 32.22
N GLN A 264 7.03 -8.47 31.27
CA GLN A 264 8.49 -8.54 31.45
C GLN A 264 9.19 -7.37 30.76
N HIS A 265 10.21 -6.84 31.41
CA HIS A 265 11.07 -5.79 30.85
C HIS A 265 12.13 -6.42 29.95
N ILE A 266 12.09 -6.05 28.67
CA ILE A 266 13.10 -6.38 27.66
C ILE A 266 13.94 -5.12 27.41
N ALA A 267 15.18 -5.14 27.89
CA ALA A 267 16.11 -4.02 27.70
C ALA A 267 16.49 -3.86 26.23
N ALA A 268 16.53 -2.61 25.75
CA ALA A 268 16.92 -2.31 24.38
C ALA A 268 17.43 -0.87 24.26
N ASP A 269 18.57 -0.69 23.57
CA ASP A 269 19.13 0.64 23.26
C ASP A 269 18.41 1.30 22.09
N ILE A 270 17.82 0.50 21.20
CA ILE A 270 17.04 0.95 20.06
C ILE A 270 15.74 0.16 19.94
N VAL A 271 14.64 0.90 19.82
CA VAL A 271 13.29 0.37 19.53
C VAL A 271 12.80 0.93 18.22
N MET A 272 12.33 0.05 17.34
CA MET A 272 11.72 0.41 16.07
C MET A 272 10.26 -0.02 16.04
N SER A 273 9.34 0.94 16.03
CA SER A 273 7.90 0.67 15.97
C SER A 273 7.43 0.59 14.51
N ASN A 274 6.89 -0.58 14.12
CA ASN A 274 6.15 -0.79 12.88
C ASN A 274 4.61 -0.79 13.10
N MET A 275 4.18 -0.38 14.28
CA MET A 275 2.77 -0.17 14.60
C MET A 275 2.30 1.18 14.03
N ASP A 276 0.98 1.36 13.80
CA ASP A 276 0.42 2.68 13.49
C ASP A 276 0.87 3.70 14.54
N VAL A 277 1.37 4.86 14.06
CA VAL A 277 1.92 5.88 14.96
C VAL A 277 0.90 6.40 15.96
N TYR A 278 -0.42 6.42 15.62
CA TYR A 278 -1.45 6.78 16.57
C TYR A 278 -1.45 5.84 17.78
N TYR A 279 -1.48 4.53 17.51
CA TYR A 279 -1.46 3.52 18.58
C TYR A 279 -0.13 3.46 19.31
N THR A 280 0.99 3.68 18.64
CA THR A 280 2.30 3.78 19.30
C THR A 280 2.30 4.90 20.35
N TYR A 281 1.78 6.10 20.00
CA TYR A 281 1.71 7.19 20.98
C TYR A 281 0.61 6.97 22.02
N GLN A 282 -0.55 6.46 21.63
CA GLN A 282 -1.70 6.30 22.52
C GLN A 282 -1.47 5.20 23.56
N HIS A 283 -0.93 4.04 23.14
CA HIS A 283 -0.84 2.85 23.99
C HIS A 283 0.57 2.59 24.49
N LEU A 284 1.60 2.67 23.62
CA LEU A 284 2.95 2.26 24.02
C LEU A 284 3.73 3.37 24.73
N LEU A 285 3.61 4.61 24.27
CA LEU A 285 4.28 5.78 24.86
C LEU A 285 3.41 6.51 25.89
N LYS A 286 2.11 6.23 25.92
CA LYS A 286 1.13 6.90 26.78
C LYS A 286 1.20 8.44 26.67
N ASP A 287 1.45 8.97 25.45
CA ASP A 287 1.47 10.41 25.11
C ASP A 287 0.15 10.84 24.45
N PRO A 288 -0.91 11.16 25.23
CA PRO A 288 -2.22 11.50 24.69
C PRO A 288 -2.21 12.82 23.93
N ILE A 289 -1.26 13.72 24.20
CA ILE A 289 -1.14 15.01 23.50
C ILE A 289 -0.71 14.77 22.07
N LYS A 290 0.29 13.92 21.86
CA LYS A 290 0.78 13.59 20.53
C LYS A 290 -0.22 12.72 19.76
N ALA A 291 -0.84 11.74 20.43
CA ALA A 291 -1.90 10.92 19.88
C ALA A 291 -3.08 11.78 19.37
N LYS A 292 -3.53 12.76 20.17
CA LYS A 292 -4.60 13.71 19.79
C LYS A 292 -4.24 14.48 18.51
N LYS A 293 -3.00 14.95 18.36
CA LYS A 293 -2.54 15.65 17.14
C LYS A 293 -2.57 14.74 15.90
N ILE A 294 -2.22 13.46 16.06
CA ILE A 294 -2.27 12.48 14.97
C ILE A 294 -3.72 12.14 14.62
N LYS A 295 -4.58 12.00 15.63
CA LYS A 295 -6.02 11.75 15.47
C LYS A 295 -6.72 12.83 14.64
N GLN A 296 -6.29 14.09 14.74
CA GLN A 296 -6.86 15.22 14.00
C GLN A 296 -6.51 15.24 12.50
N GLN A 297 -5.55 14.43 12.08
CA GLN A 297 -5.18 14.33 10.65
C GLN A 297 -6.22 13.50 9.89
N GLU A 298 -6.61 13.98 8.70
CA GLU A 298 -7.52 13.24 7.82
C GLU A 298 -6.93 11.88 7.46
N ARG A 299 -7.73 10.82 7.63
CA ARG A 299 -7.32 9.45 7.30
C ARG A 299 -7.47 9.15 5.82
N SER A 300 -6.65 8.23 5.32
CA SER A 300 -6.85 7.63 4.01
C SER A 300 -8.17 6.86 3.96
N SER A 301 -8.63 6.54 2.76
CA SER A 301 -9.70 5.55 2.61
C SER A 301 -9.35 4.25 3.32
N SER A 302 -10.39 3.54 3.71
CA SER A 302 -10.37 2.13 4.05
C SER A 302 -10.84 1.29 2.85
N ALA A 303 -11.03 0.00 3.06
CA ALA A 303 -11.62 -0.91 2.09
C ALA A 303 -12.69 -1.77 2.73
N LEU A 304 -13.69 -2.13 1.92
CA LEU A 304 -14.54 -3.29 2.13
C LEU A 304 -14.15 -4.32 1.07
N ILE A 305 -13.82 -5.52 1.52
CA ILE A 305 -13.31 -6.58 0.66
C ILE A 305 -14.15 -7.82 0.85
N PHE A 306 -14.61 -8.39 -0.26
CA PHE A 306 -15.21 -9.71 -0.32
C PHE A 306 -14.21 -10.67 -0.96
N TYR A 307 -13.99 -11.79 -0.32
CA TYR A 307 -13.21 -12.91 -0.85
C TYR A 307 -14.21 -13.97 -1.31
N TRP A 308 -14.33 -14.15 -2.62
CA TRP A 308 -15.27 -15.07 -3.24
C TRP A 308 -14.57 -16.21 -3.97
N GLY A 309 -14.89 -17.45 -3.62
CA GLY A 309 -14.61 -18.60 -4.49
C GLY A 309 -15.70 -18.70 -5.55
N ILE A 310 -15.32 -18.59 -6.81
CA ILE A 310 -16.25 -18.55 -7.97
C ILE A 310 -16.21 -19.88 -8.72
N ALA A 311 -17.37 -20.48 -8.92
CA ALA A 311 -17.57 -21.83 -9.47
C ALA A 311 -17.14 -22.01 -10.93
N LYS A 312 -16.74 -20.95 -11.64
CA LYS A 312 -16.31 -20.99 -13.03
C LYS A 312 -15.25 -19.95 -13.35
N SER A 313 -14.63 -20.05 -14.53
CA SER A 313 -13.70 -19.05 -15.05
C SER A 313 -14.37 -18.06 -15.99
N PHE A 314 -13.94 -16.80 -15.92
CA PHE A 314 -14.39 -15.69 -16.79
C PHE A 314 -13.26 -15.26 -17.73
N PRO A 315 -13.25 -15.69 -19.02
CA PRO A 315 -12.15 -15.44 -19.93
C PRO A 315 -11.89 -13.95 -20.22
N GLN A 316 -12.89 -13.09 -20.02
CA GLN A 316 -12.78 -11.63 -20.20
C GLN A 316 -12.07 -10.92 -19.04
N LEU A 317 -11.77 -11.62 -17.94
CA LEU A 317 -11.05 -11.10 -16.79
C LEU A 317 -9.60 -11.60 -16.78
N ASP A 318 -8.72 -10.79 -16.18
CA ASP A 318 -7.31 -11.12 -15.95
C ASP A 318 -6.95 -10.94 -14.46
N LEU A 319 -5.68 -10.94 -14.12
CA LEU A 319 -5.19 -10.77 -12.75
C LEU A 319 -5.81 -9.53 -12.08
N HIS A 320 -5.87 -8.40 -12.76
CA HIS A 320 -6.40 -7.14 -12.22
C HIS A 320 -7.50 -6.58 -13.12
N ASN A 321 -8.65 -6.27 -12.53
CA ASN A 321 -9.83 -5.78 -13.22
C ASN A 321 -10.45 -4.64 -12.41
N ILE A 322 -10.85 -3.55 -13.08
CA ILE A 322 -11.50 -2.41 -12.45
C ILE A 322 -12.78 -2.07 -13.20
N PHE A 323 -13.88 -2.07 -12.48
CA PHE A 323 -15.19 -1.67 -12.96
C PHE A 323 -15.50 -0.27 -12.41
N PHE A 324 -15.36 0.73 -13.25
CA PHE A 324 -15.49 2.12 -12.82
C PHE A 324 -16.93 2.52 -12.45
N SER A 325 -17.03 3.43 -11.48
CA SER A 325 -18.22 4.22 -11.21
C SER A 325 -18.51 5.18 -12.36
N ALA A 326 -19.78 5.49 -12.61
CA ALA A 326 -20.18 6.50 -13.58
C ALA A 326 -19.84 7.91 -13.11
N ASP A 327 -20.06 8.19 -11.83
CA ASP A 327 -19.70 9.47 -11.19
C ASP A 327 -18.58 9.28 -10.18
N TYR A 328 -17.35 9.31 -10.69
CA TYR A 328 -16.15 9.12 -9.88
C TYR A 328 -15.96 10.23 -8.84
N LYS A 329 -16.46 11.44 -9.11
CA LYS A 329 -16.37 12.55 -8.18
C LYS A 329 -17.32 12.36 -7.00
N ALA A 330 -18.58 11.98 -7.26
CA ALA A 330 -19.56 11.67 -6.22
C ALA A 330 -19.09 10.51 -5.33
N GLU A 331 -18.46 9.47 -5.91
CA GLU A 331 -17.86 8.37 -5.14
C GLU A 331 -16.84 8.90 -4.11
N PHE A 332 -15.91 9.78 -4.52
CA PHE A 332 -14.91 10.34 -3.59
C PHE A 332 -15.50 11.35 -2.60
N GLU A 333 -16.59 12.04 -2.94
CA GLU A 333 -17.32 12.85 -1.98
C GLU A 333 -18.01 11.98 -0.92
N ALA A 334 -18.57 10.83 -1.31
CA ALA A 334 -19.14 9.86 -0.39
C ALA A 334 -18.06 9.28 0.56
N ILE A 335 -16.86 8.96 0.05
CA ILE A 335 -15.79 8.42 0.87
C ILE A 335 -15.23 9.44 1.87
N PHE A 336 -14.95 10.68 1.44
CA PHE A 336 -14.15 11.64 2.21
C PHE A 336 -14.94 12.78 2.86
N LYS A 337 -16.21 12.97 2.52
CA LYS A 337 -17.00 14.10 3.01
C LYS A 337 -18.26 13.68 3.73
N THR A 338 -19.10 12.88 3.09
CA THR A 338 -20.41 12.54 3.63
C THR A 338 -20.40 11.24 4.43
N ALA A 339 -19.48 10.35 4.11
CA ALA A 339 -19.38 9.00 4.68
C ALA A 339 -20.67 8.17 4.58
N VAL A 340 -21.52 8.47 3.58
CA VAL A 340 -22.74 7.70 3.28
C VAL A 340 -22.44 6.57 2.29
N PRO A 341 -23.22 5.48 2.24
CA PRO A 341 -23.13 4.50 1.19
C PRO A 341 -23.33 5.12 -0.20
N PHE A 342 -22.57 4.61 -1.18
CA PHE A 342 -22.64 5.03 -2.57
C PHE A 342 -23.06 3.84 -3.43
N ASP A 343 -24.11 4.00 -4.21
CA ASP A 343 -24.79 2.93 -4.94
C ASP A 343 -24.10 2.49 -6.25
N ASP A 344 -23.05 3.19 -6.66
CA ASP A 344 -22.27 2.86 -7.84
C ASP A 344 -20.73 2.91 -7.57
N PRO A 345 -20.21 2.13 -6.62
CA PRO A 345 -18.78 2.17 -6.30
C PRO A 345 -17.91 1.63 -7.46
N THR A 346 -16.71 2.15 -7.58
CA THR A 346 -15.66 1.51 -8.37
C THR A 346 -15.25 0.21 -7.71
N ILE A 347 -15.33 -0.89 -8.46
CA ILE A 347 -15.02 -2.24 -7.97
C ILE A 347 -13.67 -2.67 -8.56
N TYR A 348 -12.77 -3.11 -7.71
CA TYR A 348 -11.53 -3.77 -8.09
C TYR A 348 -11.64 -5.27 -7.84
N VAL A 349 -11.33 -6.09 -8.85
CA VAL A 349 -11.31 -7.55 -8.74
C VAL A 349 -9.92 -8.05 -9.09
N ASN A 350 -9.28 -8.74 -8.12
CA ASN A 350 -8.01 -9.43 -8.33
C ASN A 350 -8.23 -10.95 -8.33
N ILE A 351 -7.59 -11.65 -9.29
CA ILE A 351 -7.82 -13.07 -9.53
C ILE A 351 -6.48 -13.76 -9.74
N THR A 352 -5.86 -14.23 -8.65
CA THR A 352 -4.53 -14.85 -8.72
C THR A 352 -4.55 -16.21 -9.44
N SER A 353 -5.65 -16.94 -9.41
CA SER A 353 -5.84 -18.20 -10.14
C SER A 353 -5.71 -18.06 -11.67
N LYS A 354 -5.82 -16.85 -12.24
CA LYS A 354 -5.53 -16.58 -13.66
C LYS A 354 -4.07 -16.86 -14.03
N LEU A 355 -3.17 -16.61 -13.11
CA LEU A 355 -1.72 -16.79 -13.34
C LEU A 355 -1.17 -18.12 -12.83
N GLU A 356 -1.85 -18.74 -11.88
CA GLU A 356 -1.50 -20.04 -11.29
C GLU A 356 -2.76 -20.93 -11.14
N PRO A 357 -3.27 -21.47 -12.27
CA PRO A 357 -4.45 -22.34 -12.27
C PRO A 357 -4.23 -23.59 -11.38
N GLY A 358 -5.21 -23.94 -10.58
CA GLY A 358 -5.16 -25.09 -9.67
C GLY A 358 -4.37 -24.86 -8.37
N ILE A 359 -3.77 -23.68 -8.17
CA ILE A 359 -3.03 -23.33 -6.93
C ILE A 359 -3.93 -22.50 -5.99
N HIS A 360 -4.55 -21.44 -6.48
CA HIS A 360 -5.36 -20.54 -5.66
C HIS A 360 -6.86 -20.83 -5.70
N ALA A 361 -7.29 -21.65 -6.67
CA ALA A 361 -8.64 -22.14 -6.82
C ALA A 361 -8.59 -23.49 -7.53
N PRO A 362 -9.62 -24.36 -7.41
CA PRO A 362 -9.74 -25.56 -8.23
C PRO A 362 -9.69 -25.24 -9.73
N VAL A 363 -9.24 -26.20 -10.53
CA VAL A 363 -9.15 -26.03 -11.99
C VAL A 363 -10.52 -25.68 -12.57
N GLY A 364 -10.58 -24.63 -13.41
CA GLY A 364 -11.83 -24.13 -13.99
C GLY A 364 -12.63 -23.18 -13.09
N LYS A 365 -12.16 -22.92 -11.87
CA LYS A 365 -12.74 -21.97 -10.91
C LYS A 365 -11.78 -20.79 -10.65
N GLU A 366 -12.28 -19.76 -9.96
CA GLU A 366 -11.51 -18.55 -9.69
C GLU A 366 -11.65 -18.10 -8.23
N ASN A 367 -10.57 -17.54 -7.68
CA ASN A 367 -10.56 -16.87 -6.39
C ASN A 367 -10.64 -15.35 -6.62
N TRP A 368 -11.74 -14.73 -6.28
CA TRP A 368 -11.95 -13.29 -6.47
C TRP A 368 -11.73 -12.53 -5.18
N PHE A 369 -10.72 -11.67 -5.16
CA PHE A 369 -10.57 -10.60 -4.19
C PHE A 369 -11.31 -9.37 -4.72
N VAL A 370 -12.49 -9.08 -4.20
CA VAL A 370 -13.39 -8.02 -4.67
C VAL A 370 -13.38 -6.87 -3.69
N MET A 371 -12.83 -5.72 -4.08
CA MET A 371 -12.61 -4.58 -3.20
C MET A 371 -13.31 -3.32 -3.72
N ILE A 372 -13.89 -2.57 -2.79
CA ILE A 372 -14.30 -1.18 -2.98
C ILE A 372 -13.60 -0.29 -1.96
N ASN A 373 -13.33 0.96 -2.34
CA ASN A 373 -12.88 1.97 -1.38
C ASN A 373 -14.08 2.46 -0.55
N VAL A 374 -13.86 2.56 0.76
CA VAL A 374 -14.89 3.03 1.70
C VAL A 374 -14.29 4.05 2.67
N PRO A 375 -15.11 4.83 3.38
CA PRO A 375 -14.63 5.72 4.44
C PRO A 375 -13.84 4.95 5.51
N ALA A 376 -12.90 5.62 6.16
CA ALA A 376 -12.33 5.11 7.40
C ALA A 376 -13.42 4.92 8.47
N ASN A 377 -13.22 3.94 9.37
CA ASN A 377 -14.18 3.61 10.42
C ASN A 377 -14.33 4.76 11.43
N SER A 378 -15.47 5.41 11.45
CA SER A 378 -15.84 6.45 12.41
C SER A 378 -17.13 6.11 13.18
N GLY A 379 -17.49 4.82 13.25
CA GLY A 379 -18.69 4.34 13.95
C GLY A 379 -19.87 4.05 13.04
N GLN A 380 -19.65 3.85 11.74
CA GLN A 380 -20.69 3.43 10.80
C GLN A 380 -21.17 2.01 11.11
N ASP A 381 -22.42 1.71 10.79
CA ASP A 381 -22.96 0.36 10.81
C ASP A 381 -22.39 -0.46 9.64
N TRP A 382 -21.37 -1.26 9.94
CA TRP A 382 -20.69 -2.06 8.92
C TRP A 382 -21.44 -3.33 8.56
N GLU A 383 -22.33 -3.82 9.40
CA GLU A 383 -23.18 -4.98 9.07
C GLU A 383 -24.20 -4.61 7.99
N GLU A 384 -24.91 -3.50 8.18
CA GLU A 384 -25.82 -2.94 7.17
C GLU A 384 -25.09 -2.62 5.86
N ARG A 385 -23.90 -1.99 5.95
CA ARG A 385 -23.10 -1.63 4.78
C ARG A 385 -22.58 -2.83 3.99
N VAL A 386 -22.19 -3.89 4.65
CA VAL A 386 -21.77 -5.14 3.99
C VAL A 386 -22.92 -5.70 3.16
N ALA A 387 -24.13 -5.79 3.73
CA ALA A 387 -25.31 -6.30 3.03
C ALA A 387 -25.67 -5.43 1.82
N PHE A 388 -25.65 -4.09 2.00
CA PHE A 388 -25.88 -3.14 0.93
C PHE A 388 -24.86 -3.28 -0.21
N TYR A 389 -23.56 -3.19 0.09
CA TYR A 389 -22.52 -3.23 -0.93
C TYR A 389 -22.40 -4.58 -1.61
N LYS A 390 -22.64 -5.69 -0.91
CA LYS A 390 -22.69 -7.02 -1.53
C LYS A 390 -23.72 -7.05 -2.66
N THR A 391 -24.94 -6.55 -2.38
CA THR A 391 -26.00 -6.48 -3.38
C THR A 391 -25.62 -5.61 -4.58
N VAL A 392 -25.11 -4.41 -4.32
CA VAL A 392 -24.68 -3.45 -5.36
C VAL A 392 -23.55 -4.04 -6.23
N ILE A 393 -22.55 -4.65 -5.60
CA ILE A 393 -21.39 -5.24 -6.30
C ILE A 393 -21.84 -6.41 -7.18
N ILE A 394 -22.66 -7.33 -6.65
CA ILE A 394 -23.18 -8.47 -7.43
C ILE A 394 -23.99 -7.99 -8.63
N GLN A 395 -24.88 -7.02 -8.44
CA GLN A 395 -25.68 -6.46 -9.53
C GLN A 395 -24.79 -5.82 -10.63
N LYS A 396 -23.81 -5.01 -10.21
CA LYS A 396 -22.91 -4.34 -11.15
C LYS A 396 -22.03 -5.34 -11.93
N LEU A 397 -21.41 -6.28 -11.23
CA LEU A 397 -20.59 -7.32 -11.87
C LEU A 397 -21.43 -8.21 -12.77
N SER A 398 -22.62 -8.63 -12.35
CA SER A 398 -23.52 -9.45 -13.17
C SER A 398 -23.92 -8.75 -14.46
N LYS A 399 -24.25 -7.44 -14.39
CA LYS A 399 -24.56 -6.63 -15.57
C LYS A 399 -23.37 -6.52 -16.52
N GLN A 400 -22.19 -6.23 -15.98
CA GLN A 400 -20.98 -5.99 -16.79
C GLN A 400 -20.44 -7.28 -17.42
N LEU A 401 -20.60 -8.42 -16.76
CA LEU A 401 -20.10 -9.71 -17.22
C LEU A 401 -21.16 -10.51 -18.02
N GLY A 402 -22.40 -10.02 -18.03
CA GLY A 402 -23.50 -10.67 -18.78
C GLY A 402 -23.98 -11.97 -18.13
N GLU A 403 -23.70 -12.19 -16.81
CA GLU A 403 -24.03 -13.42 -16.10
C GLU A 403 -24.33 -13.13 -14.64
N ASN A 404 -25.30 -13.83 -14.05
CA ASN A 404 -25.62 -13.72 -12.62
C ASN A 404 -24.52 -14.32 -11.77
N ILE A 405 -23.80 -13.46 -11.04
CA ILE A 405 -22.65 -13.87 -10.19
C ILE A 405 -23.11 -14.52 -8.90
N ALA A 406 -24.28 -14.14 -8.35
CA ALA A 406 -24.73 -14.61 -7.04
C ALA A 406 -24.69 -16.15 -6.85
N PRO A 407 -25.24 -16.97 -7.76
CA PRO A 407 -25.23 -18.43 -7.63
C PRO A 407 -23.86 -19.06 -7.87
N LEU A 408 -22.88 -18.30 -8.36
CA LEU A 408 -21.53 -18.78 -8.64
C LEU A 408 -20.58 -18.65 -7.44
N ILE A 409 -21.00 -17.96 -6.38
CA ILE A 409 -20.22 -17.78 -5.15
C ILE A 409 -20.35 -19.04 -4.31
N GLU A 410 -19.29 -19.86 -4.25
CA GLU A 410 -19.26 -21.11 -3.46
C GLU A 410 -18.83 -20.86 -2.01
N VAL A 411 -17.90 -19.94 -1.80
CA VAL A 411 -17.40 -19.53 -0.48
C VAL A 411 -17.25 -18.03 -0.41
N GLU A 412 -17.44 -17.48 0.79
CA GLU A 412 -17.33 -16.05 1.04
C GLU A 412 -16.69 -15.77 2.41
N GLU A 413 -15.78 -14.79 2.44
CA GLU A 413 -15.30 -14.13 3.65
C GLU A 413 -15.33 -12.61 3.41
N VAL A 414 -15.47 -11.81 4.48
CA VAL A 414 -15.58 -10.34 4.37
C VAL A 414 -14.58 -9.66 5.29
N LEU A 415 -13.85 -8.71 4.75
CA LEU A 415 -12.95 -7.84 5.51
C LEU A 415 -13.49 -6.41 5.51
N THR A 416 -13.88 -5.92 6.68
CA THR A 416 -14.40 -4.57 6.90
C THR A 416 -13.33 -3.64 7.50
N PRO A 417 -13.54 -2.32 7.50
CA PRO A 417 -12.66 -1.40 8.23
C PRO A 417 -12.48 -1.74 9.72
N VAL A 418 -13.51 -2.27 10.37
CA VAL A 418 -13.43 -2.73 11.77
C VAL A 418 -12.49 -3.93 11.90
N THR A 419 -12.62 -4.92 11.04
CA THR A 419 -11.76 -6.11 11.05
C THR A 419 -10.32 -5.79 10.60
N ILE A 420 -10.13 -4.83 9.68
CA ILE A 420 -8.80 -4.31 9.33
C ILE A 420 -8.13 -3.71 10.57
N GLU A 421 -8.85 -2.86 11.31
CA GLU A 421 -8.31 -2.22 12.52
C GLU A 421 -7.95 -3.25 13.60
N SER A 422 -8.83 -4.20 13.89
CA SER A 422 -8.60 -5.23 14.92
C SER A 422 -7.43 -6.16 14.58
N LYS A 423 -7.36 -6.62 13.32
CA LYS A 423 -6.31 -7.54 12.87
C LYS A 423 -4.94 -6.86 12.74
N THR A 424 -4.89 -5.59 12.32
CA THR A 424 -3.62 -4.93 11.92
C THR A 424 -3.24 -3.71 12.76
N LEU A 425 -4.07 -3.30 13.72
CA LEU A 425 -3.90 -2.06 14.48
C LEU A 425 -3.72 -0.84 13.57
N SER A 426 -4.45 -0.78 12.46
CA SER A 426 -4.52 0.40 11.61
C SER A 426 -5.64 1.30 12.07
N TYR A 427 -5.31 2.44 12.63
CA TYR A 427 -6.30 3.33 13.25
C TYR A 427 -7.44 3.70 12.30
N MET A 428 -8.68 3.47 12.73
CA MET A 428 -9.92 3.62 11.96
C MET A 428 -9.98 2.71 10.72
N GLY A 429 -9.24 1.60 10.70
CA GLY A 429 -9.15 0.71 9.54
C GLY A 429 -8.52 1.34 8.30
N SER A 430 -7.86 2.50 8.42
CA SER A 430 -7.27 3.19 7.28
C SER A 430 -6.13 2.38 6.65
N LEU A 431 -6.15 2.23 5.30
CA LEU A 431 -5.18 1.37 4.61
C LEU A 431 -3.77 1.96 4.62
N TYR A 432 -3.66 3.30 4.54
CA TYR A 432 -2.39 4.01 4.32
C TYR A 432 -2.10 5.06 5.40
N GLY A 433 -2.81 5.01 6.53
CA GLY A 433 -2.68 5.99 7.61
C GLY A 433 -3.28 7.35 7.25
N THR A 434 -2.50 8.42 7.31
CA THR A 434 -2.95 9.77 6.92
C THR A 434 -3.15 9.88 5.41
N SER A 435 -4.22 10.57 4.97
CA SER A 435 -4.45 10.86 3.55
C SER A 435 -3.40 11.83 2.99
N SER A 436 -3.28 11.87 1.67
CA SER A 436 -2.48 12.89 0.97
C SER A 436 -3.37 13.97 0.32
N ASN A 437 -4.56 14.22 0.88
CA ASN A 437 -5.54 15.15 0.32
C ASN A 437 -5.17 16.62 0.50
N THR A 438 -4.10 16.93 1.24
CA THR A 438 -3.54 18.29 1.32
C THR A 438 -2.11 18.31 0.81
N LYS A 439 -1.67 19.44 0.27
CA LYS A 439 -0.30 19.64 -0.26
C LYS A 439 0.77 19.31 0.76
N MET A 440 0.53 19.66 2.02
CA MET A 440 1.47 19.42 3.11
C MET A 440 1.42 17.97 3.62
N ALA A 441 0.25 17.34 3.65
CA ALA A 441 0.09 15.98 4.18
C ALA A 441 0.88 14.93 3.37
N ALA A 442 1.03 15.12 2.05
CA ALA A 442 1.82 14.23 1.21
C ALA A 442 3.31 14.22 1.60
N PHE A 443 3.85 15.34 2.11
CA PHE A 443 5.26 15.50 2.48
C PHE A 443 5.49 15.40 3.99
N MET A 444 4.49 15.74 4.81
CA MET A 444 4.60 15.92 6.26
C MET A 444 4.06 14.73 7.05
N ARG A 445 4.19 13.50 6.53
CA ARG A 445 3.91 12.30 7.31
C ARG A 445 4.83 12.24 8.53
N HIS A 446 4.46 11.45 9.54
CA HIS A 446 5.27 11.32 10.73
C HIS A 446 6.74 10.96 10.40
N PRO A 447 7.74 11.59 11.03
CA PRO A 447 9.15 11.25 10.82
C PRO A 447 9.49 9.82 11.23
N ASN A 448 10.55 9.26 10.64
CA ASN A 448 11.04 7.91 10.96
C ASN A 448 11.79 7.83 12.32
N PHE A 449 11.87 8.92 13.07
CA PHE A 449 12.54 8.99 14.38
C PHE A 449 11.75 9.84 15.37
N ASN A 450 11.96 9.60 16.65
CA ASN A 450 11.42 10.43 17.72
C ASN A 450 12.38 11.58 18.03
N LYS A 451 11.87 12.82 18.09
CA LYS A 451 12.69 14.01 18.41
C LYS A 451 13.00 14.17 19.91
N ARG A 452 12.31 13.43 20.79
CA ARG A 452 12.42 13.57 22.25
C ARG A 452 13.09 12.39 22.92
N ILE A 453 12.93 11.18 22.36
CA ILE A 453 13.45 9.93 22.89
C ILE A 453 14.52 9.42 21.93
N ASN A 454 15.76 9.43 22.34
CA ASN A 454 16.87 8.90 21.56
C ASN A 454 16.75 7.38 21.49
N GLY A 455 17.07 6.79 20.34
CA GLY A 455 16.94 5.34 20.13
C GLY A 455 15.53 4.87 19.72
N LEU A 456 14.52 5.75 19.67
CA LEU A 456 13.17 5.40 19.21
C LEU A 456 12.95 5.81 17.76
N TYR A 457 12.65 4.80 16.91
CA TYR A 457 12.41 4.96 15.48
C TYR A 457 11.04 4.40 15.06
N PHE A 458 10.57 4.82 13.87
CA PHE A 458 9.27 4.42 13.33
C PHE A 458 9.41 4.00 11.87
N VAL A 459 8.74 2.92 11.48
CA VAL A 459 8.67 2.42 10.11
C VAL A 459 7.24 2.04 9.74
N GLY A 460 6.97 1.87 8.45
CA GLY A 460 5.68 1.40 7.95
C GLY A 460 4.82 2.48 7.30
N GLY A 461 3.58 2.13 7.03
CA GLY A 461 2.68 2.91 6.17
C GLY A 461 2.18 4.23 6.75
N THR A 462 2.28 4.44 8.06
CA THR A 462 1.81 5.66 8.73
C THR A 462 2.89 6.72 8.93
N VAL A 463 4.14 6.39 8.56
CA VAL A 463 5.29 7.29 8.62
C VAL A 463 5.84 7.57 7.24
N HIS A 464 6.79 8.49 7.14
CA HIS A 464 7.48 8.82 5.89
C HIS A 464 8.18 7.58 5.29
N PRO A 465 8.09 7.35 3.99
CA PRO A 465 7.41 8.13 2.95
C PRO A 465 5.91 7.83 2.80
N GLY A 466 5.36 6.80 3.39
CA GLY A 466 3.93 6.49 3.38
C GLY A 466 3.58 5.02 3.27
N GLY A 467 2.32 4.72 2.90
CA GLY A 467 1.77 3.37 2.80
C GLY A 467 1.92 2.76 1.41
N GLY A 468 1.85 1.42 1.36
CA GLY A 468 2.13 0.58 0.19
C GLY A 468 3.46 -0.15 0.34
N ILE A 469 3.60 -1.33 -0.26
CA ILE A 469 4.79 -2.19 -0.10
C ILE A 469 6.09 -1.43 -0.44
N PRO A 470 6.22 -0.74 -1.59
CA PRO A 470 7.43 0.00 -1.92
C PRO A 470 7.79 1.08 -0.90
N LEU A 471 6.78 1.82 -0.41
CA LEU A 471 7.01 2.90 0.56
C LEU A 471 7.34 2.35 1.96
N CYS A 472 6.77 1.21 2.35
CA CYS A 472 7.11 0.51 3.57
C CYS A 472 8.57 0.02 3.58
N LEU A 473 9.04 -0.56 2.46
CA LEU A 473 10.44 -0.99 2.29
C LEU A 473 11.40 0.20 2.32
N SER A 474 11.02 1.33 1.70
CA SER A 474 11.77 2.59 1.74
C SER A 474 11.81 3.20 3.14
N SER A 475 10.69 3.15 3.88
CA SER A 475 10.62 3.59 5.28
C SER A 475 11.62 2.85 6.17
N ALA A 476 11.74 1.53 6.00
CA ALA A 476 12.70 0.70 6.70
C ALA A 476 14.15 1.08 6.34
N LYS A 477 14.44 1.32 5.03
CA LYS A 477 15.76 1.75 4.56
C LYS A 477 16.16 3.09 5.17
N ILE A 478 15.25 4.07 5.16
CA ILE A 478 15.49 5.40 5.74
C ILE A 478 15.78 5.30 7.24
N ALA A 479 14.99 4.54 8.00
CA ALA A 479 15.20 4.40 9.43
C ALA A 479 16.53 3.71 9.77
N ALA A 480 16.88 2.63 9.06
CA ALA A 480 18.15 1.95 9.25
C ALA A 480 19.36 2.83 8.91
N GLN A 481 19.24 3.69 7.89
CA GLN A 481 20.28 4.66 7.54
C GLN A 481 20.44 5.74 8.61
N LEU A 482 19.34 6.26 9.17
CA LEU A 482 19.38 7.23 10.28
C LEU A 482 20.08 6.66 11.52
N ILE A 483 19.86 5.38 11.83
CA ILE A 483 20.53 4.68 12.93
C ILE A 483 22.04 4.60 12.66
N LYS A 484 22.43 4.18 11.44
CA LYS A 484 23.83 4.11 11.06
C LYS A 484 24.54 5.47 11.12
N GLU A 485 23.88 6.52 10.64
CA GLU A 485 24.41 7.89 10.68
C GLU A 485 24.58 8.38 12.13
N ALA A 486 23.63 8.09 13.03
CA ALA A 486 23.71 8.47 14.43
C ALA A 486 24.88 7.79 15.18
N ASN A 487 25.17 6.53 14.87
CA ASN A 487 26.27 5.79 15.50
C ASN A 487 27.66 6.14 14.95
N ASN A 488 27.76 6.64 13.73
CA ASN A 488 29.03 7.10 13.15
C ASN A 488 29.45 8.48 13.65
N ILE A 489 28.59 9.19 14.38
CA ILE A 489 28.85 10.51 14.97
C ILE A 489 29.35 10.38 16.44
N ASN A 490 29.12 9.23 17.06
CA ASN A 490 29.61 8.86 18.41
C ASN A 490 30.89 8.02 18.32
#